data_1b08b3a8ec0a68d3cfbacfc96b53b9c4
#
_entry.id   1b08b3a8ec0a68d3cfbacfc96b53b9c4
#
_cell.length_a   1.000
_cell.length_b   1.000
_cell.length_c   1.000
_cell.angle_alpha   90.00
_cell.angle_beta   90.00
_cell.angle_gamma   90.00
#
_symmetry.space_group_name_H-M   'P 1'
#
loop_
_entity.id
_entity.type
_entity.pdbx_description
1 polymer ?
#
loop_
_entity_poly.entity_id
_entity_poly.type
_entity_poly.pdbx_seq_one_letter_code
_entity_poly.pdbx_strand_id
1 'polypeptide(L)'
;MRLFGRKDTEEKSCKRQCFSAEAGDSMFRLAADDTALEGGIYDSLRATVPVIDACFGKIIRLVGDFKVRPRDERFSEELEKFCNEVTVGVSGRSLNTFADMYLDSLLTYGRAVGRIVTDRKTQTVRGLVVGDSSMFRVRQGRGELDREFFFYGSGREIKIAEPDKLIYTALNPSPKHPDGVSILRGLPAMSGILMRIYQCIGQNFDRVGNVRYAVIYKPSEDGTDKRFARERAQEIAAAWADGMQSARNGIVKDFITVGDVDIRVIGAENQLIDTEVPVRQILEQLIAKLSVPPFLLGLNWSTTERMSSQQADILTSELEYYRRLLEPVIKEICCAFLRSCGTECGVDVEWGNINLQDEEALARSRLYNAQAKKLELENEENEKGRNRD
;
A
#
# COMPACT_ATOMS: atom_id res chain seq x y z
N MET A 1 17.05 -5.05 60.45
CA MET A 1 16.12 -4.03 59.98
C MET A 1 16.62 -3.54 58.61
N ARG A 2 16.15 -4.11 57.51
CA ARG A 2 16.58 -3.80 56.15
C ARG A 2 15.34 -3.61 55.28
N LEU A 3 15.16 -2.42 54.82
CA LEU A 3 14.14 -2.02 53.87
C LEU A 3 14.56 -2.40 52.46
N PHE A 4 13.76 -3.22 51.80
CA PHE A 4 13.89 -3.55 50.37
C PHE A 4 13.19 -2.44 49.57
N GLY A 5 13.96 -1.68 48.81
CA GLY A 5 13.45 -0.81 47.78
C GLY A 5 13.06 -1.61 46.53
N ARG A 6 11.80 -1.57 46.18
CA ARG A 6 11.27 -2.04 44.90
C ARG A 6 11.72 -1.07 43.80
N LYS A 7 12.47 -1.56 42.83
CA LYS A 7 12.70 -0.89 41.56
C LYS A 7 11.44 -1.07 40.71
N ASP A 8 10.72 0.02 40.50
CA ASP A 8 9.68 0.08 39.48
C ASP A 8 10.34 0.03 38.11
N THR A 9 10.15 -1.07 37.42
CA THR A 9 10.46 -1.21 36.00
C THR A 9 9.35 -0.52 35.24
N GLU A 10 9.56 0.72 34.81
CA GLU A 10 8.69 1.37 33.84
C GLU A 10 8.77 0.60 32.52
N GLU A 11 7.77 -0.23 32.28
CA GLU A 11 7.42 -0.70 30.95
C GLU A 11 7.01 0.52 30.11
N LYS A 12 7.92 0.99 29.27
CA LYS A 12 7.57 1.91 28.19
C LYS A 12 6.68 1.16 27.19
N SER A 13 5.38 1.18 27.47
CA SER A 13 4.36 0.79 26.49
C SER A 13 4.55 1.62 25.23
N CYS A 14 4.88 0.96 24.14
CA CYS A 14 4.88 1.54 22.81
C CYS A 14 3.43 1.95 22.49
N LYS A 15 3.09 3.22 22.76
CA LYS A 15 1.80 3.78 22.39
C LYS A 15 1.73 3.78 20.88
N ARG A 16 0.97 2.83 20.31
CA ARG A 16 0.45 2.96 18.95
C ARG A 16 -0.28 4.30 18.89
N GLN A 17 0.30 5.25 18.18
CA GLN A 17 -0.37 6.51 17.87
C GLN A 17 -1.50 6.17 16.88
N CYS A 18 -2.71 6.02 17.43
CA CYS A 18 -3.89 6.09 16.60
C CYS A 18 -3.96 7.52 16.03
N PHE A 19 -4.22 7.65 14.75
CA PHE A 19 -4.43 8.92 14.08
C PHE A 19 -5.54 9.70 14.77
N SER A 20 -5.17 10.65 15.65
CA SER A 20 -6.09 11.62 16.21
C SER A 20 -6.25 12.80 15.25
N ALA A 21 -7.36 13.51 15.34
CA ALA A 21 -7.67 14.66 14.46
C ALA A 21 -6.60 15.78 14.53
N GLU A 22 -5.80 15.84 15.57
CA GLU A 22 -4.68 16.77 15.74
C GLU A 22 -3.44 16.41 14.90
N ALA A 23 -3.33 15.15 14.43
CA ALA A 23 -2.24 14.72 13.57
C ALA A 23 -2.31 15.33 12.14
N GLY A 24 -3.47 15.84 11.74
CA GLY A 24 -3.68 16.40 10.40
C GLY A 24 -2.84 17.64 10.10
N ASP A 25 -2.63 18.51 11.07
CA ASP A 25 -1.83 19.72 10.89
C ASP A 25 -0.32 19.45 10.91
N SER A 26 0.12 18.43 11.66
CA SER A 26 1.51 18.02 11.68
C SER A 26 1.91 17.26 10.41
N MET A 27 0.98 16.56 9.76
CA MET A 27 1.23 15.85 8.49
C MET A 27 1.57 16.79 7.33
N PHE A 28 1.03 18.00 7.31
CA PHE A 28 1.39 19.01 6.31
C PHE A 28 2.76 19.64 6.55
N ARG A 29 3.28 19.58 7.78
CA ARG A 29 4.60 20.11 8.14
C ARG A 29 5.74 19.11 7.94
N LEU A 30 5.45 17.82 7.75
CA LEU A 30 6.41 16.74 7.53
C LEU A 30 7.03 16.70 6.12
N ALA A 31 6.99 17.81 5.39
CA ALA A 31 7.70 17.94 4.12
C ALA A 31 9.21 18.17 4.28
N ALA A 32 9.75 18.14 5.50
CA ALA A 32 11.15 18.44 5.79
C ALA A 32 11.84 17.26 6.50
N ASP A 33 12.75 16.64 5.78
CA ASP A 33 14.02 16.01 6.16
C ASP A 33 14.11 14.92 7.25
N ASP A 34 13.04 14.35 7.78
CA ASP A 34 13.18 13.27 8.78
C ASP A 34 12.73 11.92 8.21
N THR A 35 13.62 11.34 7.39
CA THR A 35 13.37 10.07 6.66
C THR A 35 13.13 8.85 7.57
N ALA A 36 13.50 8.89 8.85
CA ALA A 36 13.16 7.84 9.82
C ALA A 36 11.69 7.89 10.23
N LEU A 37 11.13 9.10 10.35
CA LEU A 37 9.70 9.30 10.57
C LEU A 37 8.87 8.90 9.34
N GLU A 38 9.39 9.13 8.11
CA GLU A 38 8.71 8.77 6.88
C GLU A 38 8.41 7.28 6.78
N GLY A 39 9.35 6.40 7.16
CA GLY A 39 9.15 4.95 7.14
C GLY A 39 7.95 4.51 7.98
N GLY A 40 7.85 4.98 9.23
CA GLY A 40 6.72 4.67 10.10
C GLY A 40 5.38 5.23 9.61
N ILE A 41 5.40 6.37 8.89
CA ILE A 41 4.20 6.93 8.25
C ILE A 41 3.74 6.05 7.09
N TYR A 42 4.65 5.56 6.26
CA TYR A 42 4.31 4.71 5.12
C TYR A 42 3.75 3.35 5.56
N ASP A 43 4.30 2.75 6.61
CA ASP A 43 3.76 1.52 7.20
C ASP A 43 2.36 1.73 7.76
N SER A 44 2.16 2.82 8.50
CA SER A 44 0.86 3.19 9.03
C SER A 44 -0.15 3.47 7.91
N LEU A 45 0.29 4.10 6.83
CA LEU A 45 -0.54 4.42 5.68
C LEU A 45 -1.05 3.14 4.99
N ARG A 46 -0.16 2.17 4.74
CA ARG A 46 -0.52 0.87 4.16
C ARG A 46 -1.47 0.09 5.07
N ALA A 47 -1.21 0.09 6.37
CA ALA A 47 -2.07 -0.59 7.34
C ALA A 47 -3.46 0.06 7.49
N THR A 48 -3.59 1.37 7.25
CA THR A 48 -4.82 2.13 7.51
C THR A 48 -5.68 2.29 6.26
N VAL A 49 -5.08 2.38 5.07
CA VAL A 49 -5.78 2.60 3.80
C VAL A 49 -5.69 1.35 2.92
N PRO A 50 -6.69 0.45 2.96
CA PRO A 50 -6.63 -0.85 2.31
C PRO A 50 -6.39 -0.80 0.81
N VAL A 51 -6.87 0.24 0.13
CA VAL A 51 -6.70 0.40 -1.33
C VAL A 51 -5.23 0.57 -1.69
N ILE A 52 -4.44 1.22 -0.85
CA ILE A 52 -2.99 1.41 -1.07
C ILE A 52 -2.28 0.05 -0.99
N ASP A 53 -2.53 -0.72 0.05
CA ASP A 53 -1.92 -2.04 0.22
C ASP A 53 -2.35 -3.03 -0.89
N ALA A 54 -3.61 -2.94 -1.32
CA ALA A 54 -4.10 -3.71 -2.47
C ALA A 54 -3.35 -3.38 -3.76
N CYS A 55 -3.02 -2.10 -4.02
CA CYS A 55 -2.20 -1.71 -5.17
C CYS A 55 -0.81 -2.34 -5.11
N PHE A 56 -0.15 -2.31 -3.96
CA PHE A 56 1.16 -2.95 -3.76
C PHE A 56 1.12 -4.44 -4.05
N GLY A 57 0.15 -5.15 -3.46
CA GLY A 57 -0.04 -6.58 -3.71
C GLY A 57 -0.32 -6.90 -5.18
N LYS A 58 -1.00 -6.00 -5.92
CA LYS A 58 -1.20 -6.15 -7.37
C LYS A 58 0.09 -5.94 -8.14
N ILE A 59 0.82 -4.86 -7.89
CA ILE A 59 2.09 -4.56 -8.57
C ILE A 59 3.07 -5.73 -8.40
N ILE A 60 3.30 -6.19 -7.17
CA ILE A 60 4.25 -7.26 -6.87
C ILE A 60 3.89 -8.55 -7.62
N ARG A 61 2.62 -8.97 -7.56
CA ARG A 61 2.17 -10.19 -8.24
C ARG A 61 2.19 -10.08 -9.77
N LEU A 62 1.97 -8.88 -10.32
CA LEU A 62 1.96 -8.65 -11.76
C LEU A 62 3.37 -8.48 -12.35
N VAL A 63 4.36 -8.09 -11.54
CA VAL A 63 5.78 -8.17 -11.96
C VAL A 63 6.10 -9.62 -12.33
N GLY A 64 5.53 -10.58 -11.61
CA GLY A 64 5.54 -11.99 -11.94
C GLY A 64 6.88 -12.67 -11.68
N ASP A 65 6.90 -13.97 -11.95
CA ASP A 65 8.05 -14.82 -11.72
C ASP A 65 9.08 -14.70 -12.84
N PHE A 66 10.31 -15.05 -12.52
CA PHE A 66 11.42 -15.12 -13.47
C PHE A 66 12.16 -16.45 -13.36
N LYS A 67 12.87 -16.81 -14.44
CA LYS A 67 13.81 -17.92 -14.49
C LYS A 67 15.21 -17.37 -14.76
N VAL A 68 16.21 -18.00 -14.19
CA VAL A 68 17.61 -17.60 -14.39
C VAL A 68 18.33 -18.72 -15.13
N ARG A 69 19.00 -18.37 -16.22
CA ARG A 69 19.83 -19.31 -16.98
C ARG A 69 21.29 -18.90 -16.88
N PRO A 70 22.18 -19.81 -16.48
CA PRO A 70 23.59 -19.55 -16.51
C PRO A 70 24.09 -19.64 -17.97
N ARG A 71 25.08 -18.85 -18.36
CA ARG A 71 25.69 -18.95 -19.69
C ARG A 71 26.46 -20.25 -19.89
N ASP A 72 26.88 -20.89 -18.81
CA ASP A 72 27.47 -22.22 -18.81
C ASP A 72 26.39 -23.23 -18.36
N GLU A 73 25.87 -23.99 -19.28
CA GLU A 73 24.78 -24.95 -19.06
C GLU A 73 25.10 -26.03 -18.04
N ARG A 74 26.38 -26.28 -17.74
CA ARG A 74 26.80 -27.27 -16.73
C ARG A 74 26.30 -26.94 -15.33
N PHE A 75 26.03 -25.66 -15.03
CA PHE A 75 25.55 -25.22 -13.74
C PHE A 75 24.04 -24.96 -13.71
N SER A 76 23.30 -25.35 -14.75
CA SER A 76 21.88 -25.06 -14.89
C SER A 76 21.05 -25.70 -13.79
N GLU A 77 21.25 -26.99 -13.52
CA GLU A 77 20.53 -27.70 -12.43
C GLU A 77 20.84 -27.17 -11.05
N GLU A 78 22.11 -26.86 -10.78
CA GLU A 78 22.54 -26.34 -9.48
C GLU A 78 21.98 -24.93 -9.23
N LEU A 79 21.99 -24.07 -10.26
CA LEU A 79 21.44 -22.74 -10.16
C LEU A 79 19.92 -22.77 -10.02
N GLU A 80 19.22 -23.60 -10.77
CA GLU A 80 17.76 -23.76 -10.66
C GLU A 80 17.37 -24.24 -9.26
N LYS A 81 18.08 -25.23 -8.72
CA LYS A 81 17.89 -25.69 -7.36
C LYS A 81 18.11 -24.57 -6.35
N PHE A 82 19.20 -23.79 -6.50
CA PHE A 82 19.47 -22.65 -5.66
C PHE A 82 18.33 -21.62 -5.72
N CYS A 83 17.88 -21.24 -6.91
CA CYS A 83 16.79 -20.28 -7.09
C CYS A 83 15.49 -20.73 -6.40
N ASN A 84 15.20 -22.01 -6.41
CA ASN A 84 13.97 -22.57 -5.83
C ASN A 84 14.07 -22.83 -4.31
N GLU A 85 15.25 -23.16 -3.79
CA GLU A 85 15.41 -23.64 -2.41
C GLU A 85 16.14 -22.65 -1.48
N VAL A 86 16.74 -21.56 -1.99
CA VAL A 86 17.49 -20.62 -1.16
C VAL A 86 16.61 -20.08 -0.03
N THR A 87 17.14 -20.11 1.20
CA THR A 87 16.44 -19.59 2.37
C THR A 87 16.42 -18.06 2.33
N VAL A 88 15.25 -17.47 2.55
CA VAL A 88 15.05 -16.02 2.58
C VAL A 88 14.54 -15.60 3.96
N GLY A 89 15.35 -14.86 4.70
CA GLY A 89 15.02 -14.45 6.06
C GLY A 89 14.75 -15.63 6.97
N VAL A 90 13.68 -15.57 7.78
CA VAL A 90 13.32 -16.60 8.76
C VAL A 90 12.40 -17.66 8.18
N SER A 91 11.48 -17.27 7.28
CA SER A 91 10.37 -18.12 6.83
C SER A 91 10.25 -18.27 5.32
N GLY A 92 10.94 -17.43 4.54
CA GLY A 92 10.86 -17.42 3.09
C GLY A 92 11.78 -18.46 2.44
N ARG A 93 11.40 -18.90 1.26
CA ARG A 93 12.22 -19.75 0.38
C ARG A 93 12.04 -19.26 -1.06
N SER A 94 13.03 -19.47 -1.89
CA SER A 94 13.15 -19.10 -3.29
C SER A 94 13.63 -17.67 -3.56
N LEU A 95 14.30 -17.52 -4.67
CA LEU A 95 14.77 -16.22 -5.14
C LEU A 95 13.61 -15.30 -5.56
N ASN A 96 12.51 -15.86 -6.05
CA ASN A 96 11.29 -15.10 -6.34
C ASN A 96 10.71 -14.47 -5.07
N THR A 97 10.64 -15.22 -3.96
CA THR A 97 10.21 -14.66 -2.66
C THR A 97 11.12 -13.51 -2.19
N PHE A 98 12.43 -13.64 -2.41
CA PHE A 98 13.35 -12.53 -2.11
C PHE A 98 13.04 -11.31 -2.96
N ALA A 99 12.83 -11.50 -4.27
CA ALA A 99 12.51 -10.41 -5.20
C ALA A 99 11.19 -9.70 -4.83
N ASP A 100 10.16 -10.45 -4.44
CA ASP A 100 8.88 -9.91 -3.97
C ASP A 100 9.06 -9.03 -2.72
N MET A 101 9.75 -9.55 -1.70
CA MET A 101 10.03 -8.80 -0.46
C MET A 101 10.91 -7.58 -0.72
N TYR A 102 11.88 -7.71 -1.62
CA TYR A 102 12.78 -6.63 -2.00
C TYR A 102 12.05 -5.53 -2.76
N LEU A 103 11.17 -5.91 -3.69
CA LEU A 103 10.31 -4.97 -4.42
C LEU A 103 9.31 -4.27 -3.50
N ASP A 104 8.68 -4.99 -2.57
CA ASP A 104 7.78 -4.40 -1.58
C ASP A 104 8.48 -3.31 -0.76
N SER A 105 9.69 -3.60 -0.30
CA SER A 105 10.53 -2.63 0.41
C SER A 105 10.91 -1.44 -0.48
N LEU A 106 11.28 -1.70 -1.74
CA LEU A 106 11.66 -0.68 -2.72
C LEU A 106 10.51 0.30 -2.99
N LEU A 107 9.31 -0.20 -3.18
CA LEU A 107 8.12 0.60 -3.42
C LEU A 107 7.72 1.41 -2.18
N THR A 108 7.75 0.76 -1.00
CA THR A 108 7.31 1.37 0.26
C THR A 108 8.24 2.50 0.72
N TYR A 109 9.55 2.28 0.68
CA TYR A 109 10.51 3.22 1.25
C TYR A 109 11.31 4.01 0.19
N GLY A 110 11.10 3.70 -1.09
CA GLY A 110 11.89 4.28 -2.19
C GLY A 110 13.29 3.69 -2.30
N ARG A 111 13.62 2.71 -1.48
CA ARG A 111 14.89 2.00 -1.44
C ARG A 111 14.71 0.59 -0.91
N ALA A 112 15.56 -0.31 -1.34
CA ALA A 112 15.62 -1.65 -0.81
C ALA A 112 17.08 -2.04 -0.52
N VAL A 113 17.23 -2.81 0.54
CA VAL A 113 18.50 -3.35 0.99
C VAL A 113 18.38 -4.86 1.14
N GLY A 114 19.29 -5.57 0.50
CA GLY A 114 19.44 -7.01 0.65
C GLY A 114 20.83 -7.36 1.15
N ARG A 115 20.97 -8.56 1.71
CA ARG A 115 22.27 -9.10 2.11
C ARG A 115 22.36 -10.56 1.72
N ILE A 116 23.48 -10.92 1.11
CA ILE A 116 23.85 -12.30 0.84
C ILE A 116 24.55 -12.84 2.09
N VAL A 117 23.97 -13.87 2.68
CA VAL A 117 24.53 -14.55 3.86
C VAL A 117 25.39 -15.70 3.40
N THR A 118 26.70 -15.62 3.68
CA THR A 118 27.68 -16.66 3.33
C THR A 118 28.14 -17.40 4.56
N ASP A 119 28.46 -18.69 4.40
CA ASP A 119 29.14 -19.44 5.44
C ASP A 119 30.57 -18.92 5.61
N ARG A 120 31.02 -18.76 6.86
CA ARG A 120 32.34 -18.19 7.17
C ARG A 120 33.51 -19.07 6.74
N LYS A 121 33.30 -20.40 6.69
CA LYS A 121 34.36 -21.37 6.38
C LYS A 121 34.43 -21.67 4.89
N THR A 122 33.28 -21.96 4.29
CA THR A 122 33.18 -22.42 2.88
C THR A 122 32.95 -21.28 1.89
N GLN A 123 32.63 -20.07 2.38
CA GLN A 123 32.24 -18.91 1.54
C GLN A 123 31.03 -19.21 0.62
N THR A 124 30.32 -20.31 0.84
CA THR A 124 29.13 -20.65 0.07
C THR A 124 27.95 -19.79 0.50
N VAL A 125 27.07 -19.47 -0.45
CA VAL A 125 25.82 -18.73 -0.17
C VAL A 125 24.86 -19.63 0.62
N ARG A 126 24.55 -19.23 1.84
CA ARG A 126 23.66 -19.96 2.76
C ARG A 126 22.21 -19.48 2.69
N GLY A 127 22.02 -18.22 2.38
CA GLY A 127 20.69 -17.62 2.32
C GLY A 127 20.73 -16.13 1.99
N LEU A 128 19.56 -15.54 1.90
CA LEU A 128 19.34 -14.15 1.56
C LEU A 128 18.51 -13.48 2.67
N VAL A 129 18.74 -12.20 2.91
CA VAL A 129 17.95 -11.42 3.87
C VAL A 129 17.60 -10.08 3.25
N VAL A 130 16.33 -9.70 3.30
CA VAL A 130 15.90 -8.33 3.01
C VAL A 130 15.96 -7.55 4.31
N GLY A 131 16.69 -6.45 4.32
CA GLY A 131 16.85 -5.57 5.48
C GLY A 131 15.69 -4.60 5.64
N ASP A 132 15.51 -4.10 6.85
CA ASP A 132 14.55 -3.03 7.12
C ASP A 132 15.03 -1.70 6.52
N SER A 133 14.49 -1.36 5.36
CA SER A 133 14.87 -0.16 4.60
C SER A 133 14.37 1.13 5.25
N SER A 134 13.43 1.08 6.20
CA SER A 134 13.00 2.24 6.96
C SER A 134 14.10 2.82 7.83
N MET A 135 14.96 1.92 8.37
CA MET A 135 16.06 2.26 9.24
C MET A 135 17.41 2.40 8.51
N PHE A 136 17.41 2.28 7.19
CA PHE A 136 18.62 2.28 6.40
C PHE A 136 18.85 3.63 5.69
N ARG A 137 20.09 4.10 5.66
CA ARG A 137 20.46 5.36 5.03
C ARG A 137 21.73 5.20 4.20
N VAL A 138 21.77 5.91 3.10
CA VAL A 138 22.93 6.01 2.23
C VAL A 138 23.39 7.45 2.21
N ARG A 139 24.67 7.66 2.40
CA ARG A 139 25.31 8.98 2.25
C ARG A 139 26.46 8.89 1.25
N GLN A 140 26.75 10.01 0.64
CA GLN A 140 27.94 10.13 -0.17
C GLN A 140 29.19 10.02 0.71
N GLY A 141 30.13 9.19 0.31
CA GLY A 141 31.43 9.02 0.96
C GLY A 141 32.42 10.12 0.60
N ARG A 142 33.70 9.80 0.71
CA ARG A 142 34.79 10.77 0.41
C ARG A 142 34.95 11.06 -1.08
N GLY A 143 34.70 10.08 -1.94
CA GLY A 143 34.68 10.22 -3.39
C GLY A 143 33.33 10.57 -3.94
N GLU A 144 33.26 11.08 -5.17
CA GLU A 144 32.00 11.46 -5.83
C GLU A 144 31.05 10.27 -6.03
N LEU A 145 31.60 9.07 -6.20
CA LEU A 145 30.84 7.83 -6.41
C LEU A 145 30.81 6.91 -5.18
N ASP A 146 31.55 7.29 -4.11
CA ASP A 146 31.58 6.47 -2.91
C ASP A 146 30.26 6.55 -2.14
N ARG A 147 29.79 5.39 -1.68
CA ARG A 147 28.60 5.30 -0.85
C ARG A 147 28.95 4.77 0.53
N GLU A 148 28.43 5.44 1.53
CA GLU A 148 28.51 4.99 2.91
C GLU A 148 27.12 4.59 3.39
N PHE A 149 27.02 3.39 3.98
CA PHE A 149 25.78 2.82 4.44
C PHE A 149 25.68 2.89 5.97
N PHE A 150 24.54 3.34 6.44
CA PHE A 150 24.27 3.50 7.85
C PHE A 150 22.95 2.81 8.21
N PHE A 151 22.92 2.23 9.40
CA PHE A 151 21.73 1.63 9.99
C PHE A 151 21.38 2.38 11.27
N TYR A 152 20.12 2.78 11.40
CA TYR A 152 19.59 3.42 12.59
C TYR A 152 18.96 2.36 13.50
N GLY A 153 19.62 2.00 14.58
CA GLY A 153 19.11 1.03 15.56
C GLY A 153 19.29 1.55 16.98
N SER A 154 18.26 1.36 17.83
CA SER A 154 18.28 1.73 19.24
C SER A 154 18.69 3.19 19.50
N GLY A 155 18.29 4.11 18.62
CA GLY A 155 18.62 5.55 18.76
C GLY A 155 20.07 5.92 18.39
N ARG A 156 20.81 5.02 17.76
CA ARG A 156 22.18 5.25 17.32
C ARG A 156 22.34 4.94 15.84
N GLU A 157 23.15 5.73 15.19
CA GLU A 157 23.61 5.49 13.83
C GLU A 157 24.83 4.58 13.84
N ILE A 158 24.75 3.47 13.13
CA ILE A 158 25.83 2.49 13.01
C ILE A 158 26.26 2.43 11.55
N LYS A 159 27.52 2.76 11.27
CA LYS A 159 28.10 2.58 9.94
C LYS A 159 28.32 1.10 9.66
N ILE A 160 27.89 0.64 8.48
CA ILE A 160 28.04 -0.74 8.07
C ILE A 160 29.48 -0.98 7.61
N ALA A 161 30.13 -1.98 8.22
CA ALA A 161 31.55 -2.27 7.98
C ALA A 161 31.80 -3.03 6.66
N GLU A 162 30.83 -3.82 6.17
CA GLU A 162 30.96 -4.67 4.99
C GLU A 162 29.95 -4.25 3.91
N PRO A 163 30.18 -3.12 3.21
CA PRO A 163 29.27 -2.64 2.17
C PRO A 163 29.17 -3.59 0.97
N ASP A 164 30.26 -4.31 0.66
CA ASP A 164 30.36 -5.20 -0.49
C ASP A 164 29.42 -6.43 -0.43
N LYS A 165 28.90 -6.73 0.76
CA LYS A 165 27.90 -7.80 0.95
C LYS A 165 26.47 -7.32 0.91
N LEU A 166 26.26 -6.02 0.70
CA LEU A 166 24.96 -5.41 0.63
C LEU A 166 24.55 -5.19 -0.82
N ILE A 167 23.35 -5.63 -1.13
CA ILE A 167 22.66 -5.29 -2.37
C ILE A 167 21.77 -4.09 -2.06
N TYR A 168 21.93 -3.02 -2.82
CA TYR A 168 21.18 -1.80 -2.61
C TYR A 168 20.62 -1.26 -3.91
N THR A 169 19.32 -0.93 -3.89
CA THR A 169 18.63 -0.29 -5.01
C THR A 169 17.83 0.92 -4.51
N ALA A 170 17.92 2.02 -5.23
CA ALA A 170 17.13 3.23 -5.02
C ALA A 170 16.07 3.37 -6.13
N LEU A 171 14.85 3.68 -5.75
CA LEU A 171 13.74 3.96 -6.66
C LEU A 171 13.70 5.46 -6.95
N ASN A 172 13.65 5.84 -8.23
CA ASN A 172 13.56 7.24 -8.67
C ASN A 172 14.61 8.16 -7.98
N PRO A 173 15.89 7.78 -7.95
CA PRO A 173 16.92 8.61 -7.32
C PRO A 173 17.04 9.96 -8.02
N SER A 174 17.29 10.99 -7.24
CA SER A 174 17.54 12.34 -7.76
C SER A 174 18.73 12.98 -7.01
N PRO A 175 19.33 14.06 -7.53
CA PRO A 175 20.42 14.73 -6.83
C PRO A 175 20.06 15.21 -5.42
N LYS A 176 18.77 15.51 -5.17
CA LYS A 176 18.27 15.90 -3.84
C LYS A 176 17.94 14.70 -2.94
N HIS A 177 17.59 13.57 -3.55
CA HIS A 177 17.19 12.33 -2.84
C HIS A 177 17.98 11.16 -3.45
N PRO A 178 19.28 11.04 -3.18
CA PRO A 178 20.13 10.00 -3.76
C PRO A 178 19.77 8.60 -3.24
N ASP A 179 19.15 8.52 -2.09
CA ASP A 179 18.66 7.29 -1.46
C ASP A 179 17.29 6.83 -1.97
N GLY A 180 16.73 7.55 -2.96
CA GLY A 180 15.48 7.19 -3.60
C GLY A 180 14.24 7.86 -3.01
N VAL A 181 13.12 7.72 -3.72
CA VAL A 181 11.84 8.32 -3.37
C VAL A 181 10.73 7.27 -3.43
N SER A 182 10.01 7.10 -2.33
CA SER A 182 8.85 6.21 -2.24
C SER A 182 7.73 6.62 -3.20
N ILE A 183 7.01 5.64 -3.76
CA ILE A 183 5.78 5.89 -4.50
C ILE A 183 4.67 6.45 -3.60
N LEU A 184 4.77 6.23 -2.28
CA LEU A 184 3.82 6.74 -1.28
C LEU A 184 4.00 8.23 -0.96
N ARG A 185 5.07 8.86 -1.46
CA ARG A 185 5.32 10.28 -1.21
C ARG A 185 4.17 11.14 -1.73
N GLY A 186 3.61 11.97 -0.84
CA GLY A 186 2.46 12.82 -1.11
C GLY A 186 1.10 12.19 -0.80
N LEU A 187 1.01 10.86 -0.64
CA LEU A 187 -0.24 10.18 -0.29
C LEU A 187 -0.72 10.41 1.16
N PRO A 188 0.15 10.61 2.18
CA PRO A 188 -0.32 10.80 3.55
C PRO A 188 -1.34 11.94 3.71
N ALA A 189 -1.13 13.07 3.03
CA ALA A 189 -2.05 14.20 3.07
C ALA A 189 -3.44 13.86 2.50
N MET A 190 -3.47 13.22 1.33
CA MET A 190 -4.72 12.82 0.66
C MET A 190 -5.47 11.73 1.45
N SER A 191 -4.73 10.77 1.98
CA SER A 191 -5.28 9.72 2.83
C SER A 191 -5.88 10.29 4.12
N GLY A 192 -5.26 11.32 4.71
CA GLY A 192 -5.82 12.03 5.86
C GLY A 192 -7.18 12.66 5.58
N ILE A 193 -7.36 13.24 4.40
CA ILE A 193 -8.65 13.79 3.96
C ILE A 193 -9.68 12.66 3.79
N LEU A 194 -9.32 11.55 3.15
CA LEU A 194 -10.18 10.39 2.97
C LEU A 194 -10.67 9.84 4.32
N MET A 195 -9.78 9.68 5.29
CA MET A 195 -10.12 9.19 6.62
C MET A 195 -11.06 10.14 7.36
N ARG A 196 -10.89 11.46 7.22
CA ARG A 196 -11.84 12.44 7.77
C ARG A 196 -13.22 12.32 7.14
N ILE A 197 -13.32 12.09 5.84
CA ILE A 197 -14.61 11.88 5.17
C ILE A 197 -15.26 10.61 5.72
N TYR A 198 -14.55 9.49 5.87
CA TYR A 198 -15.11 8.26 6.45
C TYR A 198 -15.57 8.46 7.90
N GLN A 199 -14.83 9.23 8.72
CA GLN A 199 -15.27 9.60 10.07
C GLN A 199 -16.57 10.42 10.04
N CYS A 200 -16.68 11.40 9.13
CA CYS A 200 -17.91 12.17 8.96
C CYS A 200 -19.09 11.29 8.52
N ILE A 201 -18.86 10.34 7.62
CA ILE A 201 -19.86 9.36 7.20
C ILE A 201 -20.33 8.56 8.43
N GLY A 202 -19.40 7.98 9.20
CA GLY A 202 -19.72 7.24 10.42
C GLY A 202 -20.54 8.07 11.41
N GLN A 203 -20.10 9.30 11.71
CA GLN A 203 -20.84 10.22 12.58
C GLN A 203 -22.24 10.56 12.06
N ASN A 204 -22.42 10.71 10.75
CA ASN A 204 -23.72 10.95 10.15
C ASN A 204 -24.63 9.73 10.30
N PHE A 205 -24.11 8.52 10.08
CA PHE A 205 -24.88 7.29 10.34
C PHE A 205 -25.25 7.14 11.81
N ASP A 206 -24.33 7.45 12.75
CA ASP A 206 -24.63 7.45 14.18
C ASP A 206 -25.72 8.46 14.55
N ARG A 207 -25.71 9.64 13.91
CA ARG A 207 -26.74 10.68 14.14
C ARG A 207 -28.08 10.29 13.58
N VAL A 208 -28.13 9.69 12.39
CA VAL A 208 -29.37 9.23 11.75
C VAL A 208 -29.91 7.98 12.45
N GLY A 209 -29.04 7.05 12.85
CA GLY A 209 -29.43 5.84 13.58
C GLY A 209 -29.88 6.10 15.00
N ASN A 210 -29.37 7.16 15.66
CA ASN A 210 -29.81 7.60 16.98
C ASN A 210 -30.85 8.70 16.87
N VAL A 211 -32.04 8.33 16.40
CA VAL A 211 -33.18 9.24 16.29
C VAL A 211 -33.46 9.85 17.66
N ARG A 212 -33.43 11.17 17.75
CA ARG A 212 -33.80 11.91 18.95
C ARG A 212 -35.19 12.47 18.78
N TYR A 213 -35.97 12.38 19.85
CA TYR A 213 -37.31 12.91 19.86
C TYR A 213 -37.39 14.10 20.82
N ALA A 214 -38.02 15.18 20.38
CA ALA A 214 -38.49 16.24 21.25
C ALA A 214 -39.98 15.99 21.52
N VAL A 215 -40.27 15.65 22.74
CA VAL A 215 -41.65 15.55 23.24
C VAL A 215 -42.01 16.87 23.86
N ILE A 216 -42.92 17.60 23.20
CA ILE A 216 -43.32 18.95 23.61
C ILE A 216 -44.74 18.84 24.14
N TYR A 217 -44.91 19.09 25.45
CA TYR A 217 -46.18 19.23 26.06
C TYR A 217 -46.62 20.70 26.07
N LYS A 218 -47.80 20.97 25.50
CA LYS A 218 -48.41 22.32 25.51
C LYS A 218 -49.56 22.33 26.51
N PRO A 219 -49.41 23.00 27.64
CA PRO A 219 -50.51 23.09 28.63
C PRO A 219 -51.67 23.90 28.04
N SER A 220 -52.92 23.50 28.34
CA SER A 220 -54.11 24.23 27.95
C SER A 220 -54.12 25.62 28.65
N GLU A 221 -54.95 26.52 28.12
CA GLU A 221 -55.02 27.87 28.70
C GLU A 221 -55.65 27.92 30.11
N ASP A 222 -56.24 26.82 30.54
CA ASP A 222 -56.84 26.67 31.86
C ASP A 222 -55.77 26.79 32.99
N GLY A 223 -56.04 27.63 33.96
CA GLY A 223 -55.08 27.95 35.03
C GLY A 223 -54.65 26.75 35.89
N THR A 224 -55.45 25.68 35.90
CA THR A 224 -55.13 24.43 36.60
C THR A 224 -54.08 23.61 35.87
N ASP A 225 -54.15 23.55 34.55
CA ASP A 225 -53.23 22.78 33.74
C ASP A 225 -51.80 23.41 33.74
N LYS A 226 -51.73 24.73 33.71
CA LYS A 226 -50.45 25.44 33.83
C LYS A 226 -49.73 25.18 35.18
N ARG A 227 -50.51 24.93 36.24
CA ARG A 227 -49.96 24.69 37.59
C ARG A 227 -49.26 23.33 37.69
N PHE A 228 -49.74 22.32 36.98
CA PHE A 228 -49.20 20.97 36.99
C PHE A 228 -48.41 20.62 35.69
N ALA A 229 -48.18 21.60 34.83
CA ALA A 229 -47.52 21.39 33.55
C ALA A 229 -46.13 20.72 33.65
N ARG A 230 -45.38 21.07 34.71
CA ARG A 230 -44.05 20.49 34.97
C ARG A 230 -44.11 19.02 35.38
N GLU A 231 -45.08 18.67 36.24
CA GLU A 231 -45.27 17.31 36.73
C GLU A 231 -45.71 16.40 35.57
N ARG A 232 -46.69 16.85 34.75
CA ARG A 232 -47.14 16.14 33.58
C ARG A 232 -46.02 15.96 32.54
N ALA A 233 -45.20 16.99 32.30
CA ALA A 233 -44.07 16.86 31.38
C ALA A 233 -43.07 15.82 31.87
N GLN A 234 -42.87 15.69 33.20
CA GLN A 234 -41.98 14.68 33.78
C GLN A 234 -42.56 13.27 33.66
N GLU A 235 -43.89 13.09 33.85
CA GLU A 235 -44.57 11.80 33.64
C GLU A 235 -44.54 11.34 32.17
N ILE A 236 -44.77 12.27 31.26
CA ILE A 236 -44.68 12.01 29.82
C ILE A 236 -43.26 11.60 29.43
N ALA A 237 -42.22 12.33 29.97
CA ALA A 237 -40.84 12.04 29.73
C ALA A 237 -40.41 10.66 30.28
N ALA A 238 -40.91 10.28 31.47
CA ALA A 238 -40.67 8.97 32.06
C ALA A 238 -41.31 7.82 31.24
N ALA A 239 -42.56 7.97 30.83
CA ALA A 239 -43.26 7.00 30.02
C ALA A 239 -42.61 6.84 28.63
N TRP A 240 -42.17 7.94 28.04
CA TRP A 240 -41.39 7.93 26.80
C TRP A 240 -40.05 7.19 26.93
N ALA A 241 -39.31 7.47 28.00
CA ALA A 241 -38.03 6.80 28.27
C ALA A 241 -38.20 5.30 28.48
N ASP A 242 -39.24 4.85 29.17
CA ASP A 242 -39.56 3.43 29.35
C ASP A 242 -39.94 2.77 28.03
N GLY A 243 -40.74 3.43 27.18
CA GLY A 243 -41.05 2.98 25.83
C GLY A 243 -39.81 2.82 24.95
N MET A 244 -38.93 3.79 24.96
CA MET A 244 -37.66 3.75 24.21
C MET A 244 -36.72 2.67 24.71
N GLN A 245 -36.63 2.46 26.03
CA GLN A 245 -35.83 1.38 26.60
C GLN A 245 -36.40 0.00 26.24
N SER A 246 -37.68 -0.14 26.23
CA SER A 246 -38.39 -1.38 25.80
C SER A 246 -38.15 -1.66 24.31
N ALA A 247 -38.18 -0.65 23.45
CA ALA A 247 -37.92 -0.76 22.02
C ALA A 247 -36.50 -1.24 21.74
N ARG A 248 -35.49 -0.76 22.54
CA ARG A 248 -34.10 -1.26 22.46
C ARG A 248 -33.99 -2.76 22.78
N ASN A 249 -34.88 -3.27 23.59
CA ASN A 249 -34.96 -4.69 23.96
C ASN A 249 -35.84 -5.52 22.99
N GLY A 250 -36.26 -4.92 21.88
CA GLY A 250 -37.12 -5.58 20.88
C GLY A 250 -38.60 -5.64 21.25
N ILE A 251 -39.03 -4.96 22.32
CA ILE A 251 -40.41 -4.92 22.75
C ILE A 251 -41.02 -3.58 22.30
N VAL A 252 -41.95 -3.60 21.40
CA VAL A 252 -42.69 -2.42 20.95
C VAL A 252 -43.81 -2.11 21.96
N LYS A 253 -43.74 -0.92 22.59
CA LYS A 253 -44.80 -0.40 23.45
C LYS A 253 -45.40 0.83 22.82
N ASP A 254 -46.73 0.88 22.76
CA ASP A 254 -47.47 2.06 22.33
C ASP A 254 -47.38 3.17 23.38
N PHE A 255 -47.10 4.39 22.91
CA PHE A 255 -47.08 5.56 23.77
C PHE A 255 -48.47 6.22 23.77
N ILE A 256 -49.16 6.17 24.90
CA ILE A 256 -50.48 6.75 25.07
C ILE A 256 -50.36 7.91 26.08
N THR A 257 -50.79 9.08 25.68
CA THR A 257 -50.80 10.25 26.54
C THR A 257 -52.13 11.02 26.40
N VAL A 258 -52.48 11.76 27.44
CA VAL A 258 -53.66 12.63 27.45
C VAL A 258 -53.17 14.08 27.49
N GLY A 259 -53.61 14.90 26.53
CA GLY A 259 -53.22 16.30 26.40
C GLY A 259 -52.64 16.63 25.02
N ASP A 260 -52.33 17.91 24.80
CA ASP A 260 -51.68 18.39 23.57
C ASP A 260 -50.18 18.11 23.63
N VAL A 261 -49.78 16.97 23.07
CA VAL A 261 -48.38 16.55 23.00
C VAL A 261 -47.96 16.48 21.52
N ASP A 262 -46.95 17.27 21.19
CA ASP A 262 -46.31 17.30 19.88
C ASP A 262 -44.96 16.54 19.93
N ILE A 263 -44.83 15.48 19.14
CA ILE A 263 -43.60 14.69 19.09
C ILE A 263 -42.89 15.01 17.79
N ARG A 264 -41.72 15.66 17.92
CA ARG A 264 -40.90 16.00 16.77
C ARG A 264 -39.63 15.17 16.77
N VAL A 265 -39.30 14.67 15.60
CA VAL A 265 -38.02 14.00 15.41
C VAL A 265 -36.94 15.06 15.21
N ILE A 266 -35.91 15.03 16.05
CA ILE A 266 -34.77 15.95 15.94
C ILE A 266 -33.65 15.22 15.24
N GLY A 267 -33.17 15.80 14.12
CA GLY A 267 -31.96 15.33 13.42
C GLY A 267 -32.24 14.37 12.25
N ALA A 268 -33.52 13.99 12.00
CA ALA A 268 -33.87 13.19 10.82
C ALA A 268 -34.13 14.04 9.55
N GLU A 269 -34.24 15.35 9.69
CA GLU A 269 -34.44 16.27 8.57
C GLU A 269 -33.17 16.54 7.74
N ASN A 270 -31.99 16.20 8.26
CA ASN A 270 -30.75 16.37 7.55
C ASN A 270 -30.55 15.17 6.61
N GLN A 271 -30.68 15.43 5.32
CA GLN A 271 -30.26 14.53 4.26
C GLN A 271 -28.83 14.04 4.54
N LEU A 272 -28.57 12.75 4.35
CA LEU A 272 -27.23 12.22 4.32
C LEU A 272 -26.42 13.02 3.29
N ILE A 273 -25.30 13.58 3.72
CA ILE A 273 -24.41 14.30 2.81
C ILE A 273 -23.99 13.32 1.72
N ASP A 274 -24.18 13.69 0.47
CA ASP A 274 -23.65 12.92 -0.66
C ASP A 274 -22.11 12.97 -0.61
N THR A 275 -21.52 11.84 -0.29
CA THR A 275 -20.07 11.68 -0.15
C THR A 275 -19.46 10.87 -1.29
N GLU A 276 -20.25 10.41 -2.25
CA GLU A 276 -19.79 9.59 -3.37
C GLU A 276 -18.75 10.33 -4.20
N VAL A 277 -19.06 11.54 -4.63
CA VAL A 277 -18.17 12.34 -5.49
C VAL A 277 -16.84 12.65 -4.82
N PRO A 278 -16.78 13.21 -3.59
CA PRO A 278 -15.49 13.54 -2.96
C PRO A 278 -14.66 12.30 -2.62
N VAL A 279 -15.29 11.21 -2.18
CA VAL A 279 -14.58 9.94 -1.92
C VAL A 279 -13.99 9.40 -3.22
N ARG A 280 -14.76 9.37 -4.30
CA ARG A 280 -14.31 8.91 -5.61
C ARG A 280 -13.13 9.74 -6.12
N GLN A 281 -13.20 11.06 -6.06
CA GLN A 281 -12.12 11.93 -6.52
C GLN A 281 -10.81 11.69 -5.75
N ILE A 282 -10.87 11.47 -4.44
CA ILE A 282 -9.67 11.18 -3.65
C ILE A 282 -9.11 9.80 -3.99
N LEU A 283 -9.98 8.78 -4.12
CA LEU A 283 -9.55 7.45 -4.53
C LEU A 283 -8.91 7.46 -5.92
N GLU A 284 -9.45 8.21 -6.88
CA GLU A 284 -8.87 8.38 -8.21
C GLU A 284 -7.46 8.97 -8.13
N GLN A 285 -7.22 9.97 -7.29
CA GLN A 285 -5.88 10.55 -7.10
C GLN A 285 -4.90 9.59 -6.43
N LEU A 286 -5.35 8.82 -5.41
CA LEU A 286 -4.52 7.81 -4.76
C LEU A 286 -4.10 6.73 -5.77
N ILE A 287 -5.03 6.23 -6.55
CA ILE A 287 -4.81 5.17 -7.53
C ILE A 287 -3.95 5.67 -8.70
N ALA A 288 -4.20 6.89 -9.18
CA ALA A 288 -3.41 7.52 -10.23
C ALA A 288 -1.94 7.68 -9.80
N LYS A 289 -1.68 8.06 -8.53
CA LYS A 289 -0.32 8.16 -8.00
C LYS A 289 0.39 6.81 -7.94
N LEU A 290 -0.35 5.72 -7.71
CA LEU A 290 0.18 4.36 -7.66
C LEU A 290 0.26 3.69 -9.03
N SER A 291 -0.19 4.36 -10.10
CA SER A 291 -0.19 3.88 -11.50
C SER A 291 -0.91 2.52 -11.67
N VAL A 292 -1.87 2.20 -10.81
CA VAL A 292 -2.66 0.95 -10.89
C VAL A 292 -4.04 1.26 -11.48
N PRO A 293 -4.45 0.65 -12.58
CA PRO A 293 -5.79 0.86 -13.14
C PRO A 293 -6.92 0.47 -12.17
N PRO A 294 -7.99 1.29 -12.06
CA PRO A 294 -9.09 1.02 -11.12
C PRO A 294 -9.76 -0.34 -11.30
N PHE A 295 -9.87 -0.84 -12.53
CA PHE A 295 -10.51 -2.11 -12.82
C PHE A 295 -9.78 -3.31 -12.18
N LEU A 296 -8.46 -3.23 -11.99
CA LEU A 296 -7.68 -4.27 -11.30
C LEU A 296 -7.98 -4.33 -9.79
N LEU A 297 -8.55 -3.27 -9.24
CA LEU A 297 -8.99 -3.19 -7.85
C LEU A 297 -10.48 -3.50 -7.68
N GLY A 298 -11.17 -3.87 -8.77
CA GLY A 298 -12.61 -4.11 -8.76
C GLY A 298 -13.45 -2.82 -8.72
N LEU A 299 -12.86 -1.67 -9.03
CA LEU A 299 -13.54 -0.38 -9.06
C LEU A 299 -14.04 -0.09 -10.47
N ASN A 300 -15.35 -0.25 -10.68
CA ASN A 300 -16.00 -0.05 -11.97
C ASN A 300 -16.38 1.43 -12.16
N TRP A 301 -15.41 2.27 -12.47
CA TRP A 301 -15.68 3.67 -12.84
C TRP A 301 -15.73 3.76 -14.36
N SER A 302 -16.93 3.65 -14.95
CA SER A 302 -17.30 3.89 -16.36
C SER A 302 -16.12 3.91 -17.36
N THR A 303 -15.31 2.84 -17.37
CA THR A 303 -14.23 2.67 -18.32
C THR A 303 -14.73 1.91 -19.53
N THR A 304 -14.40 2.40 -20.73
CA THR A 304 -14.63 1.66 -21.96
C THR A 304 -13.55 0.58 -22.12
N GLU A 305 -13.84 -0.49 -22.87
CA GLU A 305 -12.90 -1.57 -23.17
C GLU A 305 -11.56 -1.02 -23.72
N ARG A 306 -11.66 -0.04 -24.64
CA ARG A 306 -10.47 0.61 -25.20
C ARG A 306 -9.64 1.35 -24.15
N MET A 307 -10.27 2.04 -23.20
CA MET A 307 -9.54 2.71 -22.10
C MET A 307 -8.87 1.69 -21.19
N SER A 308 -9.54 0.59 -20.88
CA SER A 308 -8.97 -0.48 -20.05
C SER A 308 -7.74 -1.10 -20.70
N SER A 309 -7.76 -1.34 -22.02
CA SER A 309 -6.61 -1.83 -22.77
C SER A 309 -5.43 -0.84 -22.73
N GLN A 310 -5.68 0.44 -22.96
CA GLN A 310 -4.63 1.47 -22.87
C GLN A 310 -4.04 1.60 -21.47
N GLN A 311 -4.85 1.49 -20.43
CA GLN A 311 -4.39 1.50 -19.04
C GLN A 311 -3.56 0.26 -18.72
N ALA A 312 -3.92 -0.90 -19.30
CA ALA A 312 -3.14 -2.13 -19.15
C ALA A 312 -1.75 -2.00 -19.79
N ASP A 313 -1.66 -1.36 -20.97
CA ASP A 313 -0.38 -1.12 -21.65
C ASP A 313 0.54 -0.18 -20.84
N ILE A 314 -0.03 0.88 -20.26
CA ILE A 314 0.72 1.78 -19.39
C ILE A 314 1.25 1.04 -18.15
N LEU A 315 0.40 0.24 -17.50
CA LEU A 315 0.83 -0.56 -16.35
C LEU A 315 1.91 -1.57 -16.74
N THR A 316 1.81 -2.20 -17.90
CA THR A 316 2.85 -3.12 -18.41
C THR A 316 4.21 -2.42 -18.49
N SER A 317 4.26 -1.18 -18.97
CA SER A 317 5.50 -0.38 -19.03
C SER A 317 6.07 -0.07 -17.63
N GLU A 318 5.21 0.19 -16.64
CA GLU A 318 5.62 0.38 -15.24
C GLU A 318 6.19 -0.92 -14.63
N LEU A 319 5.54 -2.06 -14.90
CA LEU A 319 6.00 -3.36 -14.42
C LEU A 319 7.35 -3.73 -15.04
N GLU A 320 7.56 -3.45 -16.33
CA GLU A 320 8.86 -3.63 -17.00
C GLU A 320 9.95 -2.72 -16.40
N TYR A 321 9.59 -1.53 -15.96
CA TYR A 321 10.54 -0.67 -15.24
C TYR A 321 10.97 -1.31 -13.92
N TYR A 322 10.07 -1.88 -13.14
CA TYR A 322 10.43 -2.59 -11.89
C TYR A 322 11.28 -3.83 -12.17
N ARG A 323 10.99 -4.58 -13.23
CA ARG A 323 11.82 -5.71 -13.68
C ARG A 323 13.27 -5.28 -13.98
N ARG A 324 13.44 -4.16 -14.66
CA ARG A 324 14.78 -3.60 -14.93
C ARG A 324 15.54 -3.21 -13.68
N LEU A 325 14.85 -2.80 -12.62
CA LEU A 325 15.47 -2.51 -11.33
C LEU A 325 15.87 -3.78 -10.56
N LEU A 326 15.08 -4.84 -10.69
CA LEU A 326 15.33 -6.12 -10.02
C LEU A 326 16.38 -6.98 -10.74
N GLU A 327 16.49 -6.87 -12.06
CA GLU A 327 17.37 -7.70 -12.85
C GLU A 327 18.85 -7.65 -12.42
N PRO A 328 19.48 -6.49 -12.16
CA PRO A 328 20.85 -6.43 -11.63
C PRO A 328 20.99 -7.11 -10.27
N VAL A 329 19.99 -6.98 -9.40
CA VAL A 329 19.96 -7.60 -8.07
C VAL A 329 19.94 -9.12 -8.18
N ILE A 330 19.09 -9.65 -9.04
CA ILE A 330 18.98 -11.09 -9.30
C ILE A 330 20.31 -11.61 -9.87
N LYS A 331 20.87 -10.90 -10.85
CA LYS A 331 22.16 -11.25 -11.47
C LYS A 331 23.29 -11.27 -10.44
N GLU A 332 23.35 -10.28 -9.57
CA GLU A 332 24.38 -10.19 -8.53
C GLU A 332 24.32 -11.37 -7.56
N ILE A 333 23.11 -11.75 -7.10
CA ILE A 333 22.89 -12.90 -6.22
C ILE A 333 23.32 -14.20 -6.92
N CYS A 334 22.87 -14.43 -8.13
CA CYS A 334 23.19 -15.63 -8.88
C CYS A 334 24.69 -15.74 -9.21
N CYS A 335 25.33 -14.64 -9.60
CA CYS A 335 26.76 -14.60 -9.80
C CYS A 335 27.56 -14.84 -8.51
N ALA A 336 27.07 -14.35 -7.37
CA ALA A 336 27.68 -14.65 -6.07
C ALA A 336 27.58 -16.14 -5.72
N PHE A 337 26.45 -16.77 -6.02
CA PHE A 337 26.28 -18.21 -5.86
C PHE A 337 27.23 -18.99 -6.78
N LEU A 338 27.27 -18.68 -8.09
CA LEU A 338 28.15 -19.35 -9.04
C LEU A 338 29.65 -19.21 -8.70
N ARG A 339 30.06 -18.03 -8.20
CA ARG A 339 31.41 -17.83 -7.66
C ARG A 339 31.70 -18.77 -6.48
N SER A 340 30.73 -19.02 -5.63
CA SER A 340 30.89 -19.99 -4.55
C SER A 340 30.97 -21.43 -5.01
N CYS A 341 30.48 -21.76 -6.23
CA CYS A 341 30.65 -23.03 -6.90
C CYS A 341 31.96 -23.11 -7.73
N GLY A 342 32.77 -22.06 -7.71
CA GLY A 342 34.08 -22.02 -8.39
C GLY A 342 34.04 -21.58 -9.85
N THR A 343 32.96 -20.90 -10.31
CA THR A 343 32.85 -20.38 -11.67
C THR A 343 32.49 -18.90 -11.69
N GLU A 344 33.05 -18.14 -12.62
CA GLU A 344 32.70 -16.76 -12.90
C GLU A 344 31.84 -16.68 -14.18
N CYS A 345 30.71 -17.35 -14.16
CA CYS A 345 29.78 -17.36 -15.26
C CYS A 345 28.70 -16.28 -15.10
N GLY A 346 28.39 -15.59 -16.19
CA GLY A 346 27.26 -14.66 -16.24
C GLY A 346 25.94 -15.41 -16.29
N VAL A 347 24.86 -14.71 -15.93
CA VAL A 347 23.49 -15.26 -15.96
C VAL A 347 22.58 -14.33 -16.77
N ASP A 348 21.58 -14.93 -17.41
CA ASP A 348 20.50 -14.22 -18.09
C ASP A 348 19.19 -14.48 -17.35
N VAL A 349 18.37 -13.42 -17.18
CA VAL A 349 17.11 -13.47 -16.47
C VAL A 349 15.98 -13.44 -17.49
N GLU A 350 15.14 -14.45 -17.45
CA GLU A 350 13.96 -14.54 -18.30
C GLU A 350 12.69 -14.32 -17.48
N TRP A 351 12.01 -13.23 -17.75
CA TRP A 351 10.75 -12.91 -17.10
C TRP A 351 9.56 -13.56 -17.80
N GLY A 352 8.58 -14.01 -17.03
CA GLY A 352 7.30 -14.43 -17.56
C GLY A 352 6.58 -13.29 -18.31
N ASN A 353 5.71 -13.63 -19.24
CA ASN A 353 4.92 -12.62 -19.96
C ASN A 353 3.95 -11.91 -19.00
N ILE A 354 3.91 -10.58 -19.06
CA ILE A 354 2.87 -9.78 -18.39
C ILE A 354 1.63 -9.87 -19.29
N ASN A 355 0.66 -10.68 -18.89
CA ASN A 355 -0.58 -10.82 -19.65
C ASN A 355 -1.73 -10.15 -18.92
N LEU A 356 -1.98 -8.87 -19.27
CA LEU A 356 -3.10 -8.07 -18.75
C LEU A 356 -4.23 -7.96 -19.77
N GLN A 357 -4.00 -8.42 -21.00
CA GLN A 357 -4.97 -8.39 -22.10
C GLN A 357 -5.56 -9.77 -22.31
N ASP A 358 -6.71 -9.79 -22.95
CA ASP A 358 -7.34 -11.04 -23.40
C ASP A 358 -6.41 -11.75 -24.40
N GLU A 359 -6.19 -13.05 -24.21
CA GLU A 359 -5.32 -13.87 -25.06
C GLU A 359 -5.77 -13.84 -26.53
N GLU A 360 -7.06 -13.69 -26.79
CA GLU A 360 -7.62 -13.56 -28.12
C GLU A 360 -7.18 -12.25 -28.79
N ALA A 361 -7.20 -11.13 -28.05
CA ALA A 361 -6.75 -9.82 -28.56
C ALA A 361 -5.25 -9.84 -28.89
N LEU A 362 -4.43 -10.49 -28.05
CA LEU A 362 -3.00 -10.69 -28.29
C LEU A 362 -2.72 -11.58 -29.50
N ALA A 363 -3.46 -12.67 -29.66
CA ALA A 363 -3.33 -13.55 -30.79
C ALA A 363 -3.69 -12.84 -32.11
N ARG A 364 -4.75 -12.05 -32.12
CA ARG A 364 -5.14 -11.19 -33.24
C ARG A 364 -4.06 -10.16 -33.58
N SER A 365 -3.51 -9.49 -32.60
CA SER A 365 -2.45 -8.49 -32.78
C SER A 365 -1.20 -9.14 -33.39
N ARG A 366 -0.79 -10.33 -32.91
CA ARG A 366 0.34 -11.08 -33.46
C ARG A 366 0.08 -11.50 -34.93
N LEU A 367 -1.14 -11.92 -35.24
CA LEU A 367 -1.53 -12.27 -36.60
C LEU A 367 -1.44 -11.06 -37.54
N TYR A 368 -1.98 -9.89 -37.12
CA TYR A 368 -1.92 -8.67 -37.93
C TYR A 368 -0.47 -8.17 -38.13
N ASN A 369 0.37 -8.22 -37.09
CA ASN A 369 1.77 -7.87 -37.22
C ASN A 369 2.54 -8.80 -38.15
N ALA A 370 2.26 -10.10 -38.11
CA ALA A 370 2.85 -11.08 -39.02
C ALA A 370 2.39 -10.85 -40.48
N GLN A 371 1.12 -10.54 -40.70
CA GLN A 371 0.59 -10.18 -42.00
C GLN A 371 1.19 -8.87 -42.54
N ALA A 372 1.31 -7.83 -41.69
CA ALA A 372 1.94 -6.57 -42.05
C ALA A 372 3.40 -6.79 -42.51
N LYS A 373 4.16 -7.54 -41.71
CA LYS A 373 5.57 -7.87 -42.04
C LYS A 373 5.71 -8.69 -43.33
N LYS A 374 4.76 -9.60 -43.61
CA LYS A 374 4.73 -10.35 -44.86
C LYS A 374 4.48 -9.43 -46.06
N LEU A 375 3.53 -8.49 -45.95
CA LEU A 375 3.22 -7.50 -46.99
C LEU A 375 4.40 -6.54 -47.24
N GLU A 376 5.11 -6.14 -46.18
CA GLU A 376 6.32 -5.32 -46.30
C GLU A 376 7.42 -6.06 -47.08
N LEU A 377 7.67 -7.33 -46.77
CA LEU A 377 8.64 -8.16 -47.51
C LEU A 377 8.24 -8.35 -48.96
N GLU A 378 6.97 -8.63 -49.24
CA GLU A 378 6.46 -8.78 -50.62
C GLU A 378 6.60 -7.47 -51.43
N ASN A 379 6.39 -6.32 -50.80
CA ASN A 379 6.58 -5.00 -51.42
C ASN A 379 8.07 -4.73 -51.71
N GLU A 380 8.97 -5.04 -50.76
CA GLU A 380 10.42 -4.92 -51.00
C GLU A 380 10.93 -5.84 -52.14
N GLU A 381 10.41 -7.05 -52.22
CA GLU A 381 10.74 -7.96 -53.32
C GLU A 381 10.24 -7.44 -54.67
N ASN A 382 9.04 -6.90 -54.71
CA ASN A 382 8.47 -6.29 -55.91
C ASN A 382 9.22 -5.02 -56.36
N GLU A 383 9.71 -4.20 -55.43
CA GLU A 383 10.55 -3.03 -55.74
C GLU A 383 11.93 -3.45 -56.25
N LYS A 384 12.52 -4.48 -55.69
CA LYS A 384 13.80 -5.04 -56.16
C LYS A 384 13.67 -5.72 -57.54
N GLY A 385 12.51 -6.29 -57.86
CA GLY A 385 12.18 -6.84 -59.17
C GLY A 385 12.05 -5.74 -60.24
N ARG A 386 11.38 -4.63 -59.92
CA ARG A 386 11.19 -3.47 -60.81
C ARG A 386 12.48 -2.71 -61.14
N ASN A 387 13.49 -2.76 -60.29
CA ASN A 387 14.78 -2.09 -60.50
C ASN A 387 15.79 -2.96 -61.25
N ARG A 388 15.40 -4.19 -61.69
CA ARG A 388 16.26 -5.12 -62.48
C ARG A 388 15.86 -5.21 -63.94
N ASP A 389 14.70 -4.69 -64.33
CA ASP A 389 14.25 -4.49 -65.70
C ASP A 389 14.48 -3.02 -66.10
#